data_10ae33a81e2c2cf2eec48b323f3449fe
#
_entry.id   10ae33a81e2c2cf2eec48b323f3449fe
#
_cell.length_a   1.000
_cell.length_b   1.000
_cell.length_c   1.000
_cell.angle_alpha   90.00
_cell.angle_beta   90.00
_cell.angle_gamma   90.00
#
_symmetry.space_group_name_H-M   'P 1'
#
loop_
_entity.id
_entity.type
_entity.pdbx_description
1 polymer ?
#
loop_
_entity_poly.entity_id
_entity_poly.type
_entity_poly.pdbx_seq_one_letter_code
_entity_poly.pdbx_strand_id
1 'polypeptide(L)'
;MSFDSAAQMLQSISLESQPPPDISGELRALWLSKKGDWHQAHDIVSDIHTAMGSWIHAHLHVLEGDLGNAAYWYSKAGKDPRPPEQSDEEWLELVEENL
;
A
#
# COMPACT_ATOMS: atom_id res chain seq x y z
N MET A 1 0.59 -17.38 7.34
CA MET A 1 1.26 -16.71 8.46
C MET A 1 1.11 -15.20 8.30
N SER A 2 0.61 -14.53 9.33
CA SER A 2 0.45 -13.08 9.29
C SER A 2 1.69 -12.41 9.91
N PHE A 3 1.85 -11.12 9.63
CA PHE A 3 2.92 -10.34 10.21
C PHE A 3 2.47 -9.72 11.54
N ASP A 4 3.40 -9.59 12.48
CA ASP A 4 3.15 -8.93 13.76
C ASP A 4 3.55 -7.45 13.73
N SER A 5 4.37 -7.05 12.77
CA SER A 5 4.87 -5.68 12.68
C SER A 5 5.27 -5.34 11.25
N ALA A 6 5.38 -4.03 10.97
CA ALA A 6 5.90 -3.56 9.70
C ALA A 6 7.34 -4.02 9.48
N ALA A 7 8.13 -4.13 10.56
CA ALA A 7 9.51 -4.60 10.45
C ALA A 7 9.58 -6.03 9.94
N GLN A 8 8.70 -6.92 10.42
CA GLN A 8 8.63 -8.29 9.91
C GLN A 8 8.24 -8.32 8.43
N MET A 9 7.32 -7.47 8.04
CA MET A 9 6.91 -7.39 6.64
C MET A 9 8.04 -6.91 5.75
N LEU A 10 8.82 -5.91 6.18
CA LEU A 10 9.98 -5.45 5.45
C LEU A 10 11.03 -6.55 5.29
N GLN A 11 11.24 -7.34 6.34
CA GLN A 11 12.16 -8.48 6.28
C GLN A 11 11.69 -9.51 5.24
N SER A 12 10.39 -9.83 5.25
CA SER A 12 9.81 -10.73 4.25
C SER A 12 10.04 -10.21 2.82
N ILE A 13 9.84 -8.92 2.60
CA ILE A 13 10.02 -8.30 1.28
C ILE A 13 11.47 -8.45 0.81
N SER A 14 12.43 -8.33 1.72
CA SER A 14 13.85 -8.44 1.36
C SER A 14 14.29 -9.88 1.10
N LEU A 15 13.63 -10.87 1.72
CA LEU A 15 14.04 -12.27 1.65
C LEU A 15 13.24 -13.09 0.65
N GLU A 16 11.97 -12.74 0.41
CA GLU A 16 11.08 -13.56 -0.40
C GLU A 16 10.83 -12.92 -1.76
N SER A 17 10.54 -13.75 -2.77
CA SER A 17 10.22 -13.25 -4.10
C SER A 17 8.72 -13.00 -4.28
N GLN A 18 7.88 -13.57 -3.42
CA GLN A 18 6.43 -13.46 -3.48
C GLN A 18 5.89 -13.21 -2.07
N PRO A 19 4.75 -12.49 -1.96
CA PRO A 19 4.14 -12.31 -0.64
C PRO A 19 3.58 -13.63 -0.10
N PRO A 20 3.48 -13.76 1.24
CA PRO A 20 2.84 -14.94 1.82
C PRO A 20 1.40 -15.09 1.31
N PRO A 21 0.90 -16.31 1.10
CA PRO A 21 -0.42 -16.51 0.52
C PRO A 21 -1.58 -16.20 1.47
N ASP A 22 -1.33 -16.13 2.76
CA ASP A 22 -2.36 -16.02 3.78
C ASP A 22 -2.52 -14.61 4.38
N ILE A 23 -1.99 -13.58 3.74
CA ILE A 23 -2.18 -12.20 4.19
C ILE A 23 -3.35 -11.55 3.44
N SER A 24 -3.88 -10.46 4.00
CA SER A 24 -5.00 -9.74 3.40
C SER A 24 -4.61 -9.13 2.06
N GLY A 25 -5.61 -8.76 1.25
CA GLY A 25 -5.38 -8.07 -0.01
C GLY A 25 -4.68 -6.73 0.19
N GLU A 26 -5.04 -6.01 1.26
CA GLU A 26 -4.41 -4.73 1.60
C GLU A 26 -2.91 -4.91 1.87
N LEU A 27 -2.56 -5.87 2.73
CA LEU A 27 -1.15 -6.14 3.02
C LEU A 27 -0.40 -6.67 1.81
N ARG A 28 -1.06 -7.50 0.99
CA ARG A 28 -0.47 -8.01 -0.24
C ARG A 28 -0.11 -6.88 -1.20
N ALA A 29 -1.01 -5.92 -1.37
CA ALA A 29 -0.76 -4.78 -2.24
C ALA A 29 0.40 -3.93 -1.71
N LEU A 30 0.45 -3.70 -0.39
CA LEU A 30 1.54 -2.94 0.22
C LEU A 30 2.87 -3.69 0.08
N TRP A 31 2.87 -5.01 0.26
CA TRP A 31 4.06 -5.84 0.08
C TRP A 31 4.58 -5.72 -1.36
N LEU A 32 3.69 -5.88 -2.33
CA LEU A 32 4.05 -5.82 -3.75
C LEU A 32 4.55 -4.45 -4.15
N SER A 33 3.93 -3.38 -3.65
CA SER A 33 4.36 -2.02 -3.98
C SER A 33 5.78 -1.75 -3.50
N LYS A 34 6.13 -2.22 -2.30
CA LYS A 34 7.47 -2.04 -1.75
C LYS A 34 8.49 -2.91 -2.47
N LYS A 35 8.06 -4.06 -2.96
CA LYS A 35 8.90 -4.97 -3.73
C LYS A 35 9.19 -4.42 -5.14
N GLY A 36 8.38 -3.47 -5.61
CA GLY A 36 8.56 -2.86 -6.92
C GLY A 36 7.55 -3.32 -7.97
N ASP A 37 6.56 -4.12 -7.59
CA ASP A 37 5.53 -4.59 -8.52
C ASP A 37 4.29 -3.71 -8.38
N TRP A 38 4.39 -2.48 -8.90
CA TRP A 38 3.33 -1.49 -8.82
C TRP A 38 2.04 -1.94 -9.51
N HIS A 39 2.15 -2.54 -10.68
CA HIS A 39 0.96 -2.93 -11.46
C HIS A 39 0.13 -3.98 -10.75
N GLN A 40 0.77 -4.98 -10.17
CA GLN A 40 0.05 -6.02 -9.43
C GLN A 40 -0.58 -5.46 -8.17
N ALA A 41 0.14 -4.56 -7.46
CA ALA A 41 -0.42 -3.89 -6.29
C ALA A 41 -1.65 -3.07 -6.66
N HIS A 42 -1.58 -2.33 -7.76
CA HIS A 42 -2.69 -1.50 -8.23
C HIS A 42 -3.90 -2.36 -8.61
N ASP A 43 -3.68 -3.48 -9.30
CA ASP A 43 -4.77 -4.39 -9.66
C ASP A 43 -5.50 -4.91 -8.43
N ILE A 44 -4.74 -5.24 -7.38
CA ILE A 44 -5.34 -5.75 -6.14
C ILE A 44 -6.20 -4.68 -5.47
N VAL A 45 -5.67 -3.46 -5.29
CA VAL A 45 -6.44 -2.42 -4.57
C VAL A 45 -7.61 -1.90 -5.38
N SER A 46 -7.58 -2.03 -6.71
CA SER A 46 -8.70 -1.63 -7.55
C SER A 46 -9.95 -2.43 -7.24
N ASP A 47 -9.79 -3.63 -6.68
CA ASP A 47 -10.91 -4.49 -6.28
C ASP A 47 -11.28 -4.34 -4.81
N ILE A 48 -10.60 -3.48 -4.04
CA ILE A 48 -10.90 -3.25 -2.63
C ILE A 48 -11.69 -1.95 -2.50
N HIS A 49 -13.02 -2.08 -2.43
CA HIS A 49 -13.94 -0.94 -2.48
C HIS A 49 -14.26 -0.43 -1.07
N THR A 50 -13.22 -0.02 -0.34
CA THR A 50 -13.32 0.52 1.01
C THR A 50 -12.51 1.81 1.12
N ALA A 51 -12.69 2.55 2.21
CA ALA A 51 -11.87 3.74 2.47
C ALA A 51 -10.38 3.37 2.54
N MET A 52 -10.05 2.24 3.17
CA MET A 52 -8.67 1.77 3.24
C MET A 52 -8.12 1.44 1.85
N GLY A 53 -8.92 0.76 1.01
CA GLY A 53 -8.52 0.47 -0.37
C GLY A 53 -8.25 1.74 -1.15
N SER A 54 -9.08 2.76 -0.99
CA SER A 54 -8.89 4.06 -1.63
C SER A 54 -7.62 4.76 -1.13
N TRP A 55 -7.31 4.66 0.15
CA TRP A 55 -6.09 5.25 0.70
C TRP A 55 -4.85 4.58 0.12
N ILE A 56 -4.81 3.25 0.07
CA ILE A 56 -3.69 2.53 -0.54
C ILE A 56 -3.58 2.90 -2.02
N HIS A 57 -4.72 3.00 -2.72
CA HIS A 57 -4.77 3.40 -4.12
C HIS A 57 -4.12 4.78 -4.33
N ALA A 58 -4.45 5.75 -3.45
CA ALA A 58 -3.83 7.07 -3.47
C ALA A 58 -2.32 6.98 -3.29
N HIS A 59 -1.88 6.19 -2.31
CA HIS A 59 -0.46 5.98 -2.04
C HIS A 59 0.27 5.46 -3.29
N LEU A 60 -0.34 4.49 -4.00
CA LEU A 60 0.26 3.95 -5.22
C LEU A 60 0.42 5.02 -6.30
N HIS A 61 -0.55 5.91 -6.45
CA HIS A 61 -0.46 6.98 -7.44
C HIS A 61 0.59 8.03 -7.07
N VAL A 62 0.80 8.29 -5.76
CA VAL A 62 1.91 9.13 -5.32
C VAL A 62 3.24 8.50 -5.73
N LEU A 63 3.38 7.19 -5.56
CA LEU A 63 4.62 6.48 -5.92
C LEU A 63 4.94 6.59 -7.41
N GLU A 64 3.93 6.61 -8.27
CA GLU A 64 4.17 6.76 -9.71
C GLU A 64 4.26 8.21 -10.17
N GLY A 65 4.04 9.16 -9.27
CA GLY A 65 4.14 10.58 -9.61
C GLY A 65 2.87 11.18 -10.18
N ASP A 66 1.74 10.48 -10.13
CA ASP A 66 0.45 10.98 -10.61
C ASP A 66 -0.32 11.60 -9.45
N LEU A 67 0.07 12.82 -9.09
CA LEU A 67 -0.46 13.48 -7.89
C LEU A 67 -1.93 13.89 -8.04
N GLY A 68 -2.39 14.19 -9.25
CA GLY A 68 -3.79 14.51 -9.49
C GLY A 68 -4.70 13.32 -9.22
N ASN A 69 -4.30 12.15 -9.72
CA ASN A 69 -5.04 10.92 -9.49
C ASN A 69 -4.97 10.50 -8.00
N ALA A 70 -3.81 10.71 -7.38
CA ALA A 70 -3.67 10.45 -5.95
C ALA A 70 -4.64 11.31 -5.13
N ALA A 71 -4.78 12.60 -5.47
CA ALA A 71 -5.68 13.50 -4.75
C ALA A 71 -7.14 13.00 -4.83
N TYR A 72 -7.54 12.49 -5.98
CA TYR A 72 -8.88 11.92 -6.14
C TYR A 72 -9.12 10.76 -5.15
N TRP A 73 -8.15 9.85 -5.06
CA TRP A 73 -8.28 8.68 -4.19
C TRP A 73 -8.14 9.02 -2.71
N TYR A 74 -7.30 10.00 -2.36
CA TYR A 74 -7.26 10.52 -0.98
C TYR A 74 -8.63 11.07 -0.59
N SER A 75 -9.27 11.83 -1.48
CA SER A 75 -10.61 12.37 -1.21
C SER A 75 -11.61 11.24 -0.96
N LYS A 76 -11.58 10.18 -1.76
CA LYS A 76 -12.46 9.03 -1.56
C LYS A 76 -12.18 8.31 -0.24
N ALA A 77 -10.95 8.34 0.22
CA ALA A 77 -10.56 7.71 1.48
C ALA A 77 -10.90 8.59 2.70
N GLY A 78 -11.26 9.85 2.48
CA GLY A 78 -11.46 10.79 3.57
C GLY A 78 -10.16 11.21 4.23
N LYS A 79 -9.07 11.24 3.47
CA LYS A 79 -7.73 11.57 3.97
C LYS A 79 -7.18 12.80 3.25
N ASP A 80 -6.34 13.55 3.95
CA ASP A 80 -5.63 14.66 3.33
C ASP A 80 -4.50 14.11 2.45
N PRO A 81 -4.26 14.75 1.28
CA PRO A 81 -3.14 14.32 0.43
C PRO A 81 -1.80 14.42 1.14
N ARG A 82 -0.93 13.46 0.88
CA ARG A 82 0.43 13.43 1.43
C ARG A 82 1.44 13.64 0.31
N PRO A 83 2.50 14.44 0.55
CA PRO A 83 3.52 14.66 -0.48
C PRO A 83 4.41 13.44 -0.69
N PRO A 84 5.08 13.33 -1.85
CA PRO A 84 5.96 12.18 -2.13
C PRO A 84 7.05 11.97 -1.10
N GLU A 85 7.52 13.05 -0.45
CA GLU A 85 8.58 12.97 0.56
C GLU A 85 8.15 12.15 1.78
N GLN A 86 6.84 11.98 2.00
CA GLN A 86 6.31 11.20 3.11
C GLN A 86 5.91 9.78 2.73
N SER A 87 6.24 9.33 1.52
CA SER A 87 5.79 8.03 1.02
C SER A 87 6.25 6.86 1.90
N ASP A 88 7.49 6.90 2.40
CA ASP A 88 7.99 5.82 3.25
C ASP A 88 7.26 5.79 4.59
N GLU A 89 7.01 6.96 5.19
CA GLU A 89 6.24 7.05 6.43
C GLU A 89 4.81 6.59 6.21
N GLU A 90 4.19 7.00 5.11
CA GLU A 90 2.82 6.61 4.80
C GLU A 90 2.70 5.10 4.61
N TRP A 91 3.68 4.49 3.93
CA TRP A 91 3.69 3.04 3.75
C TRP A 91 3.69 2.32 5.10
N LEU A 92 4.54 2.79 6.04
CA LEU A 92 4.59 2.22 7.39
C LEU A 92 3.25 2.36 8.11
N GLU A 93 2.63 3.55 8.03
CA GLU A 93 1.31 3.76 8.64
C GLU A 93 0.26 2.83 8.03
N LEU A 94 0.26 2.70 6.71
CA LEU A 94 -0.69 1.82 6.02
C LEU A 94 -0.51 0.37 6.46
N VAL A 95 0.73 -0.09 6.58
CA VAL A 95 0.99 -1.45 7.05
C VAL A 95 0.47 -1.62 8.48
N GLU A 96 0.82 -0.69 9.38
CA GLU A 96 0.39 -0.78 10.79
C GLU A 96 -1.13 -0.80 10.91
N GLU A 97 -1.84 -0.02 10.09
CA GLU A 97 -3.30 0.04 10.12
C GLU A 97 -3.95 -1.27 9.65
N ASN A 98 -3.23 -2.08 8.90
CA ASN A 98 -3.77 -3.31 8.30
C ASN A 98 -3.25 -4.61 8.95
N LEU A 99 -2.44 -4.49 9.98
CA LEU A 99 -1.91 -5.67 10.69
C LEU A 99 -2.95 -6.36 11.59
#